data_00ab1c2990fe4ed3b9266451d7dea701
#
_entry.id   00ab1c2990fe4ed3b9266451d7dea701
#
_cell.length_a   1.000
_cell.length_b   1.000
_cell.length_c   1.000
_cell.angle_alpha   90.00
_cell.angle_beta   90.00
_cell.angle_gamma   90.00
#
_symmetry.space_group_name_H-M   'P 1'
#
loop_
_entity.id
_entity.type
_entity.pdbx_description
1 polymer ?
#
loop_
_entity_poly.entity_id
_entity_poly.type
_entity_poly.pdbx_seq_one_letter_code
_entity_poly.pdbx_strand_id
1 'polypeptide(L)'
;MFPTMEGLVYMYVQQVLRTLNAFWQEKGCILWQPYHTEVGAGTSNPATFLRVLGPEPWWVAYPEPSTRPQDGRYGENPNRLQHYYQYQVILKPSPSNVQELFLQSLEALGLDLTRHDYRFVEDNWQSPSLGAWGLGWEAWLDGMEITQFTYFQECGGLKLDVRACELTYGIERIAMYLQGVDSVYDLVWAPSGITYGEIFHKQEVEYCHYNFEAADVDRLFQSFDMWEAEAKRLLDLNLVLPAYDHCLRLSHLFNVLDARGALSVTERGRFLLRCRSVAEGCAKAFFA
;
A
#
# COMPACT_ATOMS: atom_id res chain seq x y z
N MET A 1 12.81 -0.58 30.07
CA MET A 1 12.05 0.45 30.78
C MET A 1 12.00 1.64 29.83
N PHE A 2 10.87 1.93 29.23
CA PHE A 2 10.74 3.00 28.23
C PHE A 2 10.49 4.32 28.96
N PRO A 3 11.03 5.46 28.49
CA PRO A 3 10.80 6.74 29.14
C PRO A 3 9.31 7.08 29.03
N THR A 4 8.67 7.26 30.17
CA THR A 4 7.32 7.79 30.31
C THR A 4 7.41 9.30 30.40
N MET A 5 6.91 10.04 29.42
CA MET A 5 6.45 11.40 29.67
C MET A 5 5.02 11.26 30.23
N GLU A 6 4.88 11.50 31.53
CA GLU A 6 3.62 11.60 32.31
C GLU A 6 2.46 10.66 31.90
N GLY A 7 2.65 9.32 32.06
CA GLY A 7 1.53 8.37 32.05
C GLY A 7 0.95 7.97 30.68
N LEU A 8 1.38 8.56 29.58
CA LEU A 8 1.07 8.14 28.23
C LEU A 8 2.11 7.09 27.76
N VAL A 9 1.63 5.92 27.37
CA VAL A 9 2.48 4.93 26.68
C VAL A 9 2.79 5.49 25.29
N TYR A 10 3.93 6.17 25.17
CA TYR A 10 4.38 6.74 23.93
C TYR A 10 4.81 5.61 22.96
N MET A 11 4.03 5.38 21.91
CA MET A 11 4.27 4.30 20.96
C MET A 11 5.04 4.83 19.73
N TYR A 12 6.32 4.46 19.62
CA TYR A 12 7.15 4.77 18.46
C TYR A 12 6.63 4.09 17.18
N VAL A 13 6.89 4.64 16.00
CA VAL A 13 6.47 4.02 14.74
C VAL A 13 6.97 2.58 14.62
N GLN A 14 8.20 2.29 15.04
CA GLN A 14 8.72 0.92 15.08
C GLN A 14 7.89 -0.02 15.97
N GLN A 15 7.32 0.49 17.06
CA GLN A 15 6.48 -0.32 17.94
C GLN A 15 5.12 -0.59 17.34
N VAL A 16 4.54 0.36 16.60
CA VAL A 16 3.30 0.14 15.83
C VAL A 16 3.48 -1.06 14.92
N LEU A 17 4.54 -1.08 14.10
CA LEU A 17 4.83 -2.20 13.20
C LEU A 17 5.04 -3.53 13.94
N ARG A 18 5.79 -3.51 15.04
CA ARG A 18 6.03 -4.72 15.85
C ARG A 18 4.75 -5.26 16.49
N THR A 19 3.89 -4.38 16.99
CA THR A 19 2.64 -4.76 17.62
C THR A 19 1.66 -5.35 16.60
N LEU A 20 1.54 -4.74 15.42
CA LEU A 20 0.73 -5.30 14.33
C LEU A 20 1.27 -6.67 13.87
N ASN A 21 2.60 -6.81 13.73
CA ASN A 21 3.21 -8.09 13.41
C ASN A 21 2.86 -9.16 14.46
N ALA A 22 3.03 -8.86 15.74
CA ALA A 22 2.71 -9.80 16.82
C ALA A 22 1.22 -10.18 16.81
N PHE A 23 0.34 -9.18 16.72
CA PHE A 23 -1.11 -9.39 16.70
C PHE A 23 -1.54 -10.31 15.55
N TRP A 24 -1.14 -9.98 14.31
CA TRP A 24 -1.55 -10.75 13.14
C TRP A 24 -0.90 -12.13 13.07
N GLN A 25 0.34 -12.27 13.58
CA GLN A 25 0.98 -13.56 13.74
C GLN A 25 0.19 -14.47 14.71
N GLU A 26 -0.28 -13.95 15.83
CA GLU A 26 -1.13 -14.67 16.80
C GLU A 26 -2.47 -15.09 16.19
N LYS A 27 -3.00 -14.31 15.25
CA LYS A 27 -4.21 -14.66 14.48
C LYS A 27 -3.95 -15.68 13.38
N GLY A 28 -2.70 -16.10 13.15
CA GLY A 28 -2.32 -17.11 12.18
C GLY A 28 -1.82 -16.58 10.83
N CYS A 29 -1.59 -15.29 10.71
CA CYS A 29 -1.00 -14.72 9.49
C CYS A 29 0.49 -15.08 9.38
N ILE A 30 0.92 -15.39 8.15
CA ILE A 30 2.33 -15.44 7.78
C ILE A 30 2.86 -14.01 7.78
N LEU A 31 3.96 -13.73 8.48
CA LEU A 31 4.62 -12.43 8.38
C LEU A 31 5.49 -12.39 7.13
N TRP A 32 5.07 -11.56 6.18
CA TRP A 32 5.79 -11.35 4.92
C TRP A 32 6.68 -10.11 5.00
N GLN A 33 7.45 -9.86 3.95
CA GLN A 33 8.36 -8.73 3.86
C GLN A 33 7.96 -7.79 2.74
N PRO A 34 8.37 -6.51 2.80
CA PRO A 34 8.19 -5.58 1.70
C PRO A 34 8.73 -6.13 0.39
N TYR A 35 8.11 -5.77 -0.72
CA TYR A 35 8.63 -6.16 -2.02
C TYR A 35 9.83 -5.28 -2.41
N HIS A 36 10.74 -5.83 -3.18
CA HIS A 36 12.00 -5.15 -3.56
C HIS A 36 11.84 -4.15 -4.72
N THR A 37 10.69 -4.19 -5.42
CA THR A 37 10.35 -3.24 -6.49
C THR A 37 9.30 -2.27 -5.98
N GLU A 38 9.36 -1.00 -6.41
CA GLU A 38 8.42 0.03 -6.00
C GLU A 38 6.98 -0.35 -6.34
N VAL A 39 6.10 -0.15 -5.39
CA VAL A 39 4.66 -0.40 -5.52
C VAL A 39 3.87 0.85 -5.13
N GLY A 40 2.73 1.08 -5.76
CA GLY A 40 1.84 2.18 -5.42
C GLY A 40 0.90 1.87 -4.25
N ALA A 41 0.80 0.60 -3.87
CA ALA A 41 0.02 0.11 -2.73
C ALA A 41 0.47 -1.30 -2.34
N GLY A 42 0.21 -1.70 -1.10
CA GLY A 42 0.47 -3.06 -0.61
C GLY A 42 -0.24 -4.14 -1.43
N THR A 43 -1.40 -3.81 -2.01
CA THR A 43 -2.13 -4.68 -2.95
C THR A 43 -1.29 -5.14 -4.13
N SER A 44 -0.34 -4.31 -4.57
CA SER A 44 0.53 -4.62 -5.72
C SER A 44 1.65 -5.60 -5.39
N ASN A 45 1.93 -5.87 -4.11
CA ASN A 45 2.88 -6.92 -3.74
C ASN A 45 2.38 -8.28 -4.25
N PRO A 46 3.25 -9.15 -4.84
CA PRO A 46 2.85 -10.49 -5.28
C PRO A 46 2.17 -11.33 -4.19
N ALA A 47 2.52 -11.10 -2.90
CA ALA A 47 1.88 -11.75 -1.77
C ALA A 47 0.39 -11.41 -1.62
N THR A 48 -0.07 -10.31 -2.20
CA THR A 48 -1.50 -9.98 -2.35
C THR A 48 -1.97 -10.28 -3.76
N PHE A 49 -1.48 -9.55 -4.76
CA PHE A 49 -2.04 -9.56 -6.12
C PHE A 49 -2.15 -10.97 -6.71
N LEU A 50 -1.11 -11.79 -6.60
CA LEU A 50 -1.10 -13.15 -7.15
C LEU A 50 -1.75 -14.16 -6.19
N ARG A 51 -1.59 -13.99 -4.87
CA ARG A 51 -2.03 -14.97 -3.87
C ARG A 51 -3.50 -14.89 -3.51
N VAL A 52 -4.19 -13.80 -3.84
CA VAL A 52 -5.66 -13.77 -3.72
C VAL A 52 -6.34 -14.62 -4.79
N LEU A 53 -5.63 -14.93 -5.90
CA LEU A 53 -6.10 -15.84 -6.95
C LEU A 53 -6.12 -17.29 -6.45
N GLY A 54 -6.94 -18.12 -7.09
CA GLY A 54 -7.04 -19.54 -6.80
C GLY A 54 -7.78 -19.87 -5.50
N PRO A 55 -7.97 -21.17 -5.20
CA PRO A 55 -8.75 -21.63 -4.05
C PRO A 55 -7.94 -21.73 -2.74
N GLU A 56 -6.62 -21.71 -2.79
CA GLU A 56 -5.77 -22.00 -1.64
C GLU A 56 -5.95 -20.96 -0.53
N PRO A 57 -6.08 -21.35 0.75
CA PRO A 57 -6.11 -20.42 1.86
C PRO A 57 -4.80 -19.62 1.96
N TRP A 58 -4.93 -18.31 2.24
CA TRP A 58 -3.78 -17.42 2.35
C TRP A 58 -4.04 -16.29 3.34
N TRP A 59 -3.37 -16.37 4.49
CA TRP A 59 -3.39 -15.33 5.52
C TRP A 59 -1.98 -14.77 5.67
N VAL A 60 -1.80 -13.49 5.37
CA VAL A 60 -0.48 -12.84 5.36
C VAL A 60 -0.60 -11.42 5.88
N ALA A 61 0.44 -10.94 6.56
CA ALA A 61 0.55 -9.58 7.03
C ALA A 61 1.98 -9.05 6.81
N TYR A 62 2.12 -7.80 6.38
CA TYR A 62 3.42 -7.18 6.10
C TYR A 62 3.36 -5.66 6.01
N PRO A 63 4.44 -4.95 6.38
CA PRO A 63 4.61 -3.54 6.02
C PRO A 63 4.96 -3.42 4.53
N GLU A 64 4.41 -2.44 3.83
CA GLU A 64 4.75 -2.16 2.44
C GLU A 64 5.00 -0.68 2.23
N PRO A 65 6.24 -0.25 2.00
CA PRO A 65 6.54 1.09 1.54
C PRO A 65 5.86 1.34 0.20
N SER A 66 4.96 2.32 0.17
CA SER A 66 4.15 2.63 -1.02
C SER A 66 4.56 3.97 -1.60
N THR A 67 4.72 4.03 -2.93
CA THR A 67 5.17 5.22 -3.64
C THR A 67 4.09 5.70 -4.59
N ARG A 68 3.61 6.93 -4.37
CA ARG A 68 2.60 7.62 -5.18
C ARG A 68 3.11 8.99 -5.59
N PRO A 69 3.80 9.11 -6.73
CA PRO A 69 4.42 10.36 -7.19
C PRO A 69 3.49 11.58 -7.16
N GLN A 70 2.22 11.39 -7.53
CA GLN A 70 1.22 12.48 -7.59
C GLN A 70 0.83 13.05 -6.22
N ASP A 71 1.05 12.28 -5.13
CA ASP A 71 0.71 12.69 -3.77
C ASP A 71 1.79 13.56 -3.11
N GLY A 72 2.91 13.78 -3.78
CA GLY A 72 4.00 14.63 -3.31
C GLY A 72 3.56 16.07 -3.06
N ARG A 73 4.08 16.67 -1.98
CA ARG A 73 3.82 18.06 -1.58
C ARG A 73 5.08 18.77 -1.09
N TYR A 74 6.25 18.35 -1.58
CA TYR A 74 7.57 18.93 -1.24
C TYR A 74 7.88 18.94 0.26
N GLY A 75 7.27 18.04 1.04
CA GLY A 75 7.43 18.03 2.49
C GLY A 75 6.67 19.13 3.23
N GLU A 76 5.81 19.88 2.56
CA GLU A 76 5.07 21.02 3.13
C GLU A 76 3.70 20.60 3.70
N ASN A 77 3.18 19.43 3.36
CA ASN A 77 1.91 18.95 3.87
C ASN A 77 2.12 17.99 5.06
N PRO A 78 1.39 18.19 6.19
CA PRO A 78 1.62 17.43 7.42
C PRO A 78 1.22 15.96 7.38
N ASN A 79 0.39 15.53 6.43
CA ASN A 79 -0.17 14.19 6.39
C ASN A 79 -0.32 13.58 4.99
N ARG A 80 0.21 14.25 3.94
CA ARG A 80 0.21 13.75 2.56
C ARG A 80 1.62 13.71 1.99
N LEU A 81 2.05 12.52 1.58
CA LEU A 81 3.40 12.18 1.18
C LEU A 81 3.36 11.38 -0.11
N GLN A 82 4.41 11.51 -0.94
CA GLN A 82 4.57 10.65 -2.11
C GLN A 82 5.09 9.25 -1.74
N HIS A 83 5.70 9.08 -0.56
CA HIS A 83 6.18 7.81 -0.03
C HIS A 83 5.77 7.67 1.43
N TYR A 84 5.09 6.55 1.78
CA TYR A 84 4.57 6.26 3.11
C TYR A 84 4.42 4.76 3.33
N TYR A 85 4.20 4.34 4.57
CA TYR A 85 4.08 2.94 4.93
C TYR A 85 2.61 2.51 5.04
N GLN A 86 2.25 1.51 4.28
CA GLN A 86 1.05 0.73 4.52
C GLN A 86 1.39 -0.52 5.32
N TYR A 87 0.51 -0.94 6.22
CA TYR A 87 0.55 -2.28 6.79
C TYR A 87 -0.59 -3.07 6.17
N GLN A 88 -0.23 -4.10 5.43
CA GLN A 88 -1.12 -4.88 4.59
C GLN A 88 -1.46 -6.20 5.27
N VAL A 89 -2.75 -6.54 5.30
CA VAL A 89 -3.23 -7.84 5.79
C VAL A 89 -4.17 -8.45 4.76
N ILE A 90 -3.95 -9.69 4.40
CA ILE A 90 -4.83 -10.46 3.53
C ILE A 90 -5.34 -11.68 4.28
N LEU A 91 -6.66 -11.82 4.30
CA LEU A 91 -7.37 -12.94 4.92
C LEU A 91 -8.18 -13.67 3.84
N LYS A 92 -7.69 -14.80 3.37
CA LYS A 92 -8.36 -15.67 2.38
C LYS A 92 -8.44 -17.13 2.87
N PRO A 93 -9.62 -17.69 3.06
CA PRO A 93 -10.93 -17.06 2.97
C PRO A 93 -11.12 -15.97 4.03
N SER A 94 -11.93 -14.95 3.70
CA SER A 94 -12.27 -13.89 4.63
C SER A 94 -13.10 -14.44 5.80
N PRO A 95 -12.69 -14.26 7.07
CA PRO A 95 -13.51 -14.61 8.21
C PRO A 95 -14.71 -13.65 8.36
N SER A 96 -15.77 -14.11 9.02
CA SER A 96 -16.98 -13.30 9.22
C SER A 96 -16.81 -12.12 10.18
N ASN A 97 -15.78 -12.16 11.03
CA ASN A 97 -15.51 -11.18 12.09
C ASN A 97 -14.32 -10.25 11.78
N VAL A 98 -14.05 -9.96 10.50
CA VAL A 98 -12.88 -9.13 10.09
C VAL A 98 -12.89 -7.75 10.75
N GLN A 99 -14.05 -7.09 10.84
CA GLN A 99 -14.16 -5.78 11.49
C GLN A 99 -13.81 -5.85 12.98
N GLU A 100 -14.23 -6.91 13.67
CA GLU A 100 -13.89 -7.12 15.08
C GLU A 100 -12.38 -7.38 15.24
N LEU A 101 -11.77 -8.20 14.39
CA LEU A 101 -10.32 -8.42 14.39
C LEU A 101 -9.54 -7.12 14.15
N PHE A 102 -10.03 -6.27 13.26
CA PHE A 102 -9.45 -4.96 13.01
C PHE A 102 -9.51 -4.07 14.28
N LEU A 103 -10.67 -3.94 14.91
CA LEU A 103 -10.83 -3.15 16.14
C LEU A 103 -9.93 -3.68 17.26
N GLN A 104 -9.84 -5.01 17.46
CA GLN A 104 -8.92 -5.63 18.39
C GLN A 104 -7.44 -5.28 18.07
N SER A 105 -7.07 -5.14 16.79
CA SER A 105 -5.72 -4.74 16.42
C SER A 105 -5.41 -3.29 16.79
N LEU A 106 -6.39 -2.38 16.71
CA LEU A 106 -6.26 -1.00 17.18
C LEU A 106 -6.15 -0.91 18.71
N GLU A 107 -6.94 -1.71 19.42
CA GLU A 107 -6.85 -1.84 20.89
C GLU A 107 -5.47 -2.38 21.31
N ALA A 108 -4.93 -3.36 20.57
CA ALA A 108 -3.57 -3.87 20.81
C ALA A 108 -2.49 -2.80 20.62
N LEU A 109 -2.73 -1.80 19.78
CA LEU A 109 -1.88 -0.60 19.63
C LEU A 109 -2.06 0.40 20.78
N GLY A 110 -3.02 0.18 21.67
CA GLY A 110 -3.29 1.06 22.80
C GLY A 110 -4.29 2.19 22.49
N LEU A 111 -5.00 2.13 21.37
CA LEU A 111 -6.09 3.06 21.08
C LEU A 111 -7.31 2.69 21.91
N ASP A 112 -7.76 3.62 22.74
CA ASP A 112 -9.01 3.50 23.49
C ASP A 112 -10.18 3.98 22.61
N LEU A 113 -10.78 3.06 21.88
CA LEU A 113 -11.86 3.36 20.94
C LEU A 113 -13.09 3.99 21.58
N THR A 114 -13.25 3.92 22.93
CA THR A 114 -14.33 4.60 23.63
C THR A 114 -14.14 6.12 23.70
N ARG A 115 -12.95 6.61 23.42
CA ARG A 115 -12.56 8.02 23.46
C ARG A 115 -12.47 8.67 22.09
N HIS A 116 -12.70 7.89 21.03
CA HIS A 116 -12.58 8.32 19.65
C HIS A 116 -13.91 8.15 18.89
N ASP A 117 -14.15 9.03 17.93
CA ASP A 117 -15.23 8.85 16.96
C ASP A 117 -14.72 7.96 15.81
N TYR A 118 -15.00 6.67 15.87
CA TYR A 118 -14.65 5.76 14.78
C TYR A 118 -15.87 5.40 13.95
N ARG A 119 -15.67 5.30 12.63
CA ARG A 119 -16.73 5.02 11.65
C ARG A 119 -16.22 4.12 10.57
N PHE A 120 -17.11 3.26 10.07
CA PHE A 120 -16.93 2.55 8.80
C PHE A 120 -17.79 3.27 7.76
N VAL A 121 -17.13 3.78 6.72
CA VAL A 121 -17.77 4.49 5.60
C VAL A 121 -17.66 3.60 4.38
N GLU A 122 -18.80 3.34 3.70
CA GLU A 122 -18.79 2.51 2.50
C GLU A 122 -17.92 3.16 1.41
N ASP A 123 -16.94 2.39 0.92
CA ASP A 123 -16.09 2.78 -0.19
C ASP A 123 -15.73 1.55 -1.04
N ASN A 124 -16.01 1.64 -2.34
CA ASN A 124 -15.68 0.59 -3.31
C ASN A 124 -14.32 0.87 -3.93
N TRP A 125 -13.34 0.09 -3.50
CA TRP A 125 -11.97 0.23 -3.95
C TRP A 125 -11.75 -0.35 -5.36
N GLN A 126 -10.92 0.31 -6.16
CA GLN A 126 -10.49 -0.19 -7.45
C GLN A 126 -9.05 0.20 -7.79
N SER A 127 -8.37 -0.68 -8.50
CA SER A 127 -7.07 -0.43 -9.12
C SER A 127 -7.13 -0.75 -10.62
N PRO A 128 -7.38 0.26 -11.46
CA PRO A 128 -7.53 0.03 -12.91
C PRO A 128 -6.29 -0.55 -13.56
N SER A 129 -5.08 -0.21 -13.10
CA SER A 129 -3.80 -0.74 -13.62
C SER A 129 -3.58 -2.21 -13.32
N LEU A 130 -4.18 -2.72 -12.24
CA LEU A 130 -4.13 -4.13 -11.86
C LEU A 130 -5.33 -4.94 -12.35
N GLY A 131 -6.37 -4.29 -12.89
CA GLY A 131 -7.61 -4.97 -13.18
C GLY A 131 -8.24 -5.58 -11.93
N ALA A 132 -8.20 -4.85 -10.81
CA ALA A 132 -8.68 -5.32 -9.52
C ALA A 132 -9.72 -4.34 -8.95
N TRP A 133 -10.73 -4.89 -8.27
CA TRP A 133 -11.73 -4.11 -7.54
C TRP A 133 -12.39 -4.94 -6.45
N GLY A 134 -12.99 -4.25 -5.48
CA GLY A 134 -13.72 -4.88 -4.41
C GLY A 134 -14.69 -3.94 -3.73
N LEU A 135 -15.65 -4.52 -3.02
CA LEU A 135 -16.54 -3.81 -2.11
C LEU A 135 -15.81 -3.55 -0.80
N GLY A 136 -16.10 -2.45 -0.12
CA GLY A 136 -15.37 -2.21 1.11
C GLY A 136 -15.82 -1.03 1.93
N TRP A 137 -14.95 -0.68 2.85
CA TRP A 137 -15.13 0.36 3.84
C TRP A 137 -13.83 1.12 4.03
N GLU A 138 -13.93 2.40 4.25
CA GLU A 138 -12.88 3.17 4.92
C GLU A 138 -13.15 3.17 6.42
N ALA A 139 -12.15 2.83 7.23
CA ALA A 139 -12.21 3.03 8.67
C ALA A 139 -11.66 4.42 9.00
N TRP A 140 -12.51 5.25 9.58
CA TRP A 140 -12.21 6.63 9.97
C TRP A 140 -12.09 6.74 11.48
N LEU A 141 -11.10 7.50 11.93
CA LEU A 141 -10.88 7.83 13.33
C LEU A 141 -10.82 9.36 13.45
N ASP A 142 -11.70 9.96 14.27
CA ASP A 142 -11.79 11.42 14.50
C ASP A 142 -11.76 12.25 13.19
N GLY A 143 -12.40 11.75 12.14
CA GLY A 143 -12.50 12.47 10.87
C GLY A 143 -11.35 12.24 9.90
N MET A 144 -10.41 11.33 10.19
CA MET A 144 -9.33 10.92 9.29
C MET A 144 -9.44 9.42 8.95
N GLU A 145 -9.36 9.09 7.67
CA GLU A 145 -9.24 7.70 7.22
C GLU A 145 -7.91 7.12 7.71
N ILE A 146 -7.96 5.99 8.39
CA ILE A 146 -6.78 5.28 8.92
C ILE A 146 -6.55 3.91 8.28
N THR A 147 -7.59 3.31 7.69
CA THR A 147 -7.50 1.97 7.09
C THR A 147 -8.56 1.79 6.00
N GLN A 148 -8.17 1.17 4.90
CA GLN A 148 -9.06 0.71 3.84
C GLN A 148 -9.32 -0.79 4.01
N PHE A 149 -10.60 -1.20 3.97
CA PHE A 149 -11.03 -2.60 3.82
C PHE A 149 -11.41 -2.85 2.37
N THR A 150 -11.02 -4.00 1.84
CA THR A 150 -11.44 -4.41 0.50
C THR A 150 -11.80 -5.88 0.48
N TYR A 151 -13.04 -6.19 0.18
CA TYR A 151 -13.48 -7.55 -0.14
C TYR A 151 -13.36 -7.75 -1.64
N PHE A 152 -12.27 -8.35 -2.09
CA PHE A 152 -11.98 -8.52 -3.50
C PHE A 152 -13.08 -9.28 -4.23
N GLN A 153 -13.51 -8.73 -5.36
CA GLN A 153 -14.43 -9.37 -6.29
C GLN A 153 -13.71 -9.84 -7.55
N GLU A 154 -12.69 -9.06 -7.97
CA GLU A 154 -11.89 -9.34 -9.15
C GLU A 154 -10.44 -8.91 -8.90
N CYS A 155 -9.48 -9.67 -9.41
CA CYS A 155 -8.07 -9.34 -9.38
C CYS A 155 -7.39 -9.84 -10.67
N GLY A 156 -6.60 -8.99 -11.32
CA GLY A 156 -5.99 -9.32 -12.61
C GLY A 156 -6.99 -9.67 -13.70
N GLY A 157 -8.20 -9.05 -13.70
CA GLY A 157 -9.28 -9.36 -14.61
C GLY A 157 -9.94 -10.73 -14.38
N LEU A 158 -9.62 -11.43 -13.30
CA LEU A 158 -10.20 -12.72 -12.92
C LEU A 158 -11.13 -12.56 -11.72
N LYS A 159 -12.33 -13.12 -11.81
CA LYS A 159 -13.26 -13.21 -10.69
C LYS A 159 -12.68 -14.15 -9.63
N LEU A 160 -12.85 -13.80 -8.35
CA LEU A 160 -12.39 -14.62 -7.24
C LEU A 160 -13.50 -15.56 -6.77
N ASP A 161 -13.22 -16.87 -6.81
CA ASP A 161 -14.13 -17.91 -6.30
C ASP A 161 -14.13 -17.94 -4.77
N VAL A 162 -12.96 -17.68 -4.14
CA VAL A 162 -12.80 -17.58 -2.70
C VAL A 162 -12.63 -16.11 -2.33
N ARG A 163 -13.56 -15.60 -1.52
CA ARG A 163 -13.53 -14.21 -1.06
C ARG A 163 -12.33 -13.96 -0.17
N ALA A 164 -11.52 -12.98 -0.54
CA ALA A 164 -10.42 -12.47 0.28
C ALA A 164 -10.78 -11.07 0.81
N CYS A 165 -10.43 -10.80 2.05
CA CYS A 165 -10.47 -9.46 2.63
C CYS A 165 -9.07 -8.91 2.78
N GLU A 166 -8.88 -7.69 2.32
CA GLU A 166 -7.68 -6.89 2.50
C GLU A 166 -7.92 -5.82 3.55
N LEU A 167 -6.97 -5.63 4.46
CA LEU A 167 -6.90 -4.50 5.39
C LEU A 167 -5.62 -3.74 5.09
N THR A 168 -5.75 -2.47 4.74
CA THR A 168 -4.61 -1.60 4.41
C THR A 168 -4.55 -0.47 5.42
N TYR A 169 -3.71 -0.62 6.45
CA TYR A 169 -3.53 0.38 7.50
C TYR A 169 -2.58 1.49 7.03
N GLY A 170 -2.94 2.75 7.27
CA GLY A 170 -2.06 3.90 7.12
C GLY A 170 -1.21 4.10 8.38
N ILE A 171 0.03 3.65 8.36
CA ILE A 171 0.88 3.58 9.57
C ILE A 171 1.14 4.96 10.15
N GLU A 172 1.48 5.94 9.33
CA GLU A 172 1.78 7.30 9.78
C GLU A 172 0.55 7.94 10.43
N ARG A 173 -0.63 7.78 9.84
CA ARG A 173 -1.87 8.34 10.38
C ARG A 173 -2.22 7.74 11.73
N ILE A 174 -2.11 6.42 11.89
CA ILE A 174 -2.33 5.74 13.17
C ILE A 174 -1.29 6.19 14.20
N ALA A 175 -0.02 6.28 13.82
CA ALA A 175 1.05 6.74 14.69
C ALA A 175 0.84 8.19 15.16
N MET A 176 0.29 9.08 14.31
CA MET A 176 -0.03 10.46 14.70
C MET A 176 -1.06 10.50 15.85
N TYR A 177 -2.10 9.68 15.81
CA TYR A 177 -3.06 9.55 16.93
C TYR A 177 -2.39 9.01 18.19
N LEU A 178 -1.56 7.97 18.08
CA LEU A 178 -0.89 7.35 19.22
C LEU A 178 0.15 8.26 19.88
N GLN A 179 0.74 9.17 19.10
CA GLN A 179 1.74 10.11 19.60
C GLN A 179 1.18 11.50 19.90
N GLY A 180 -0.07 11.79 19.49
CA GLY A 180 -0.71 13.09 19.70
C GLY A 180 0.00 14.22 18.93
N VAL A 181 0.45 13.97 17.69
CA VAL A 181 1.10 14.95 16.84
C VAL A 181 0.26 15.26 15.60
N ASP A 182 0.36 16.50 15.13
CA ASP A 182 -0.42 17.00 13.97
C ASP A 182 0.34 16.87 12.63
N SER A 183 1.63 16.54 12.68
CA SER A 183 2.47 16.38 11.51
C SER A 183 3.18 15.04 11.51
N VAL A 184 3.19 14.36 10.36
CA VAL A 184 3.94 13.12 10.15
C VAL A 184 5.45 13.31 10.42
N TYR A 185 5.98 14.51 10.16
CA TYR A 185 7.41 14.80 10.35
C TYR A 185 7.81 14.88 11.82
N ASP A 186 6.85 15.09 12.74
CA ASP A 186 7.07 15.12 14.19
C ASP A 186 6.98 13.74 14.84
N LEU A 187 6.56 12.71 14.08
CA LEU A 187 6.50 11.34 14.57
C LEU A 187 7.87 10.87 15.04
N VAL A 188 7.96 10.39 16.26
CA VAL A 188 9.16 9.72 16.73
C VAL A 188 9.20 8.29 16.22
N TRP A 189 10.24 7.98 15.45
CA TRP A 189 10.41 6.70 14.80
C TRP A 189 10.87 5.61 15.75
N ALA A 190 11.84 5.91 16.62
CA ALA A 190 12.54 4.95 17.45
C ALA A 190 12.84 5.50 18.86
N PRO A 191 13.21 4.63 19.84
CA PRO A 191 13.58 5.04 21.19
C PRO A 191 14.75 6.02 21.28
N SER A 192 15.53 6.17 20.21
CA SER A 192 16.61 7.16 20.12
C SER A 192 16.12 8.61 20.06
N GLY A 193 14.81 8.80 19.84
CA GLY A 193 14.20 10.11 19.64
C GLY A 193 14.25 10.61 18.20
N ILE A 194 14.85 9.85 17.27
CA ILE A 194 14.89 10.23 15.84
C ILE A 194 13.49 10.33 15.28
N THR A 195 13.21 11.44 14.57
CA THR A 195 11.90 11.71 14.01
C THR A 195 11.76 11.19 12.57
N TYR A 196 10.52 11.05 12.13
CA TYR A 196 10.17 10.76 10.73
C TYR A 196 10.74 11.84 9.79
N GLY A 197 10.66 13.10 10.21
CA GLY A 197 11.19 14.22 9.46
C GLY A 197 12.70 14.14 9.25
N GLU A 198 13.47 13.80 10.29
CA GLU A 198 14.92 13.61 10.18
C GLU A 198 15.30 12.48 9.21
N ILE A 199 14.46 11.46 9.09
CA ILE A 199 14.73 10.31 8.21
C ILE A 199 14.26 10.59 6.78
N PHE A 200 13.03 11.10 6.57
CA PHE A 200 12.34 11.04 5.28
C PHE A 200 12.05 12.39 4.63
N HIS A 201 12.11 13.53 5.37
CA HIS A 201 11.73 14.83 4.80
C HIS A 201 12.58 15.21 3.57
N LYS A 202 13.90 15.02 3.63
CA LYS A 202 14.79 15.30 2.50
C LYS A 202 14.44 14.44 1.28
N GLN A 203 14.17 13.15 1.52
CA GLN A 203 13.75 12.22 0.48
C GLN A 203 12.44 12.69 -0.18
N GLU A 204 11.44 13.09 0.61
CA GLU A 204 10.17 13.60 0.11
C GLU A 204 10.37 14.79 -0.81
N VAL A 205 11.18 15.78 -0.40
CA VAL A 205 11.46 16.97 -1.20
C VAL A 205 12.18 16.61 -2.51
N GLU A 206 13.24 15.80 -2.46
CA GLU A 206 14.03 15.46 -3.65
C GLU A 206 13.21 14.63 -4.65
N TYR A 207 12.39 13.67 -4.18
CA TYR A 207 11.51 12.91 -5.07
C TYR A 207 10.37 13.76 -5.66
N CYS A 208 9.86 14.76 -4.93
CA CYS A 208 8.91 15.71 -5.51
C CYS A 208 9.55 16.50 -6.67
N HIS A 209 10.76 17.02 -6.49
CA HIS A 209 11.49 17.68 -7.57
C HIS A 209 11.74 16.75 -8.75
N TYR A 210 12.13 15.51 -8.50
CA TYR A 210 12.27 14.53 -9.56
C TYR A 210 10.95 14.27 -10.28
N ASN A 211 9.89 13.93 -9.55
CA ASN A 211 8.61 13.53 -10.12
C ASN A 211 7.90 14.64 -10.88
N PHE A 212 7.98 15.89 -10.40
CA PHE A 212 7.23 16.99 -11.01
C PHE A 212 8.04 17.85 -11.99
N GLU A 213 9.39 17.86 -11.86
CA GLU A 213 10.23 18.82 -12.59
C GLU A 213 11.35 18.16 -13.39
N ALA A 214 12.15 17.28 -12.78
CA ALA A 214 13.44 16.86 -13.33
C ALA A 214 13.41 15.54 -14.11
N ALA A 215 12.40 14.67 -13.92
CA ALA A 215 12.33 13.40 -14.62
C ALA A 215 12.34 13.60 -16.14
N ASP A 216 13.26 12.91 -16.83
CA ASP A 216 13.44 12.96 -18.28
C ASP A 216 12.32 12.17 -18.97
N VAL A 217 11.37 12.89 -19.54
CA VAL A 217 10.15 12.32 -20.14
C VAL A 217 10.46 11.35 -21.27
N ASP A 218 11.41 11.67 -22.15
CA ASP A 218 11.74 10.82 -23.28
C ASP A 218 12.35 9.48 -22.82
N ARG A 219 13.21 9.52 -21.81
CA ARG A 219 13.78 8.31 -21.21
C ARG A 219 12.74 7.48 -20.48
N LEU A 220 11.78 8.11 -19.81
CA LEU A 220 10.68 7.41 -19.16
C LEU A 220 9.81 6.66 -20.17
N PHE A 221 9.49 7.28 -21.34
CA PHE A 221 8.77 6.60 -22.41
C PHE A 221 9.55 5.42 -22.98
N GLN A 222 10.85 5.61 -23.28
CA GLN A 222 11.71 4.54 -23.77
C GLN A 222 11.80 3.37 -22.77
N SER A 223 11.95 3.69 -21.48
CA SER A 223 12.00 2.68 -20.41
C SER A 223 10.68 1.93 -20.29
N PHE A 224 9.55 2.64 -20.43
CA PHE A 224 8.23 2.01 -20.41
C PHE A 224 8.08 0.99 -21.55
N ASP A 225 8.42 1.37 -22.78
CA ASP A 225 8.33 0.48 -23.94
C ASP A 225 9.27 -0.73 -23.79
N MET A 226 10.47 -0.53 -23.27
CA MET A 226 11.45 -1.59 -23.02
C MET A 226 10.94 -2.59 -21.95
N TRP A 227 10.43 -2.11 -20.83
CA TRP A 227 9.92 -2.98 -19.75
C TRP A 227 8.64 -3.72 -20.16
N GLU A 228 7.76 -3.09 -20.96
CA GLU A 228 6.60 -3.77 -21.49
C GLU A 228 6.97 -4.91 -22.43
N ALA A 229 7.91 -4.68 -23.35
CA ALA A 229 8.38 -5.71 -24.27
C ALA A 229 9.00 -6.90 -23.52
N GLU A 230 9.81 -6.62 -22.49
CA GLU A 230 10.41 -7.67 -21.66
C GLU A 230 9.36 -8.43 -20.85
N ALA A 231 8.40 -7.75 -20.23
CA ALA A 231 7.31 -8.41 -19.50
C ALA A 231 6.54 -9.40 -20.40
N LYS A 232 6.20 -8.99 -21.63
CA LYS A 232 5.51 -9.84 -22.60
C LYS A 232 6.35 -11.05 -23.00
N ARG A 233 7.64 -10.83 -23.28
CA ARG A 233 8.58 -11.92 -23.60
C ARG A 233 8.69 -12.94 -22.46
N LEU A 234 8.72 -12.47 -21.21
CA LEU A 234 8.77 -13.35 -20.04
C LEU A 234 7.47 -14.14 -19.85
N LEU A 235 6.32 -13.55 -20.14
CA LEU A 235 5.04 -14.27 -20.16
C LEU A 235 5.03 -15.38 -21.23
N ASP A 236 5.55 -15.12 -22.42
CA ASP A 236 5.68 -16.14 -23.48
C ASP A 236 6.58 -17.32 -23.04
N LEU A 237 7.50 -17.08 -22.11
CA LEU A 237 8.37 -18.11 -21.51
C LEU A 237 7.77 -18.73 -20.25
N ASN A 238 6.55 -18.36 -19.86
CA ASN A 238 5.89 -18.75 -18.61
C ASN A 238 6.70 -18.40 -17.33
N LEU A 239 7.44 -17.30 -17.36
CA LEU A 239 8.19 -16.75 -16.24
C LEU A 239 7.39 -15.63 -15.55
N VAL A 240 6.36 -16.02 -14.82
CA VAL A 240 5.32 -15.12 -14.30
C VAL A 240 5.86 -14.12 -13.30
N LEU A 241 6.64 -14.54 -12.30
CA LEU A 241 7.13 -13.63 -11.26
C LEU A 241 8.09 -12.55 -11.82
N PRO A 242 9.08 -12.87 -12.67
CA PRO A 242 9.86 -11.84 -13.34
C PRO A 242 9.03 -10.93 -14.25
N ALA A 243 8.02 -11.46 -14.95
CA ALA A 243 7.11 -10.65 -15.76
C ALA A 243 6.32 -9.67 -14.89
N TYR A 244 5.85 -10.10 -13.71
CA TYR A 244 5.13 -9.26 -12.78
C TYR A 244 6.03 -8.18 -12.16
N ASP A 245 7.31 -8.45 -11.90
CA ASP A 245 8.27 -7.42 -11.48
C ASP A 245 8.35 -6.28 -12.52
N HIS A 246 8.40 -6.62 -13.82
CA HIS A 246 8.34 -5.60 -14.86
C HIS A 246 6.98 -4.90 -14.95
N CYS A 247 5.88 -5.57 -14.66
CA CYS A 247 4.57 -4.95 -14.55
C CYS A 247 4.53 -3.84 -13.47
N LEU A 248 5.15 -4.08 -12.32
CA LEU A 248 5.27 -3.09 -11.25
C LEU A 248 6.11 -1.89 -11.69
N ARG A 249 7.22 -2.12 -12.39
CA ARG A 249 8.05 -1.05 -12.98
C ARG A 249 7.26 -0.21 -13.98
N LEU A 250 6.43 -0.83 -14.83
CA LEU A 250 5.52 -0.11 -15.74
C LEU A 250 4.55 0.78 -14.97
N SER A 251 3.95 0.26 -13.91
CA SER A 251 3.02 1.01 -13.07
C SER A 251 3.70 2.22 -12.43
N HIS A 252 4.92 2.06 -11.92
CA HIS A 252 5.69 3.16 -11.36
C HIS A 252 6.02 4.22 -12.42
N LEU A 253 6.55 3.81 -13.59
CA LEU A 253 6.84 4.73 -14.70
C LEU A 253 5.60 5.51 -15.16
N PHE A 254 4.45 4.82 -15.25
CA PHE A 254 3.18 5.48 -15.55
C PHE A 254 2.86 6.56 -14.51
N ASN A 255 3.01 6.26 -13.23
CA ASN A 255 2.74 7.22 -12.16
C ASN A 255 3.69 8.43 -12.19
N VAL A 256 4.96 8.22 -12.54
CA VAL A 256 5.94 9.33 -12.72
C VAL A 256 5.61 10.17 -13.94
N LEU A 257 5.29 9.55 -15.09
CA LEU A 257 4.87 10.27 -16.32
C LEU A 257 3.61 11.11 -16.07
N ASP A 258 2.66 10.56 -15.32
CA ASP A 258 1.41 11.25 -14.98
C ASP A 258 1.67 12.41 -14.00
N ALA A 259 2.49 12.22 -12.97
CA ALA A 259 2.92 13.28 -12.05
C ALA A 259 3.68 14.39 -12.78
N ARG A 260 4.52 14.02 -13.74
CA ARG A 260 5.29 14.95 -14.59
C ARG A 260 4.40 15.76 -15.54
N GLY A 261 3.10 15.41 -15.65
CA GLY A 261 2.18 16.05 -16.59
C GLY A 261 2.48 15.72 -18.06
N ALA A 262 3.20 14.63 -18.32
CA ALA A 262 3.63 14.24 -19.65
C ALA A 262 2.54 13.48 -20.44
N LEU A 263 1.43 13.11 -19.81
CA LEU A 263 0.35 12.35 -20.40
C LEU A 263 -0.91 13.20 -20.57
N SER A 264 -1.43 13.29 -21.79
CA SER A 264 -2.79 13.78 -22.03
C SER A 264 -3.81 12.79 -21.45
N VAL A 265 -5.06 13.21 -21.28
CA VAL A 265 -6.16 12.34 -20.79
C VAL A 265 -6.27 11.04 -21.60
N THR A 266 -6.17 11.14 -22.94
CA THR A 266 -6.23 9.98 -23.83
C THR A 266 -5.03 9.06 -23.68
N GLU A 267 -3.83 9.62 -23.56
CA GLU A 267 -2.59 8.85 -23.36
C GLU A 267 -2.59 8.16 -22.01
N ARG A 268 -3.03 8.85 -20.95
CA ARG A 268 -3.19 8.27 -19.62
C ARG A 268 -4.02 6.98 -19.66
N GLY A 269 -5.19 7.01 -20.32
CA GLY A 269 -6.03 5.82 -20.49
C GLY A 269 -5.30 4.70 -21.25
N ARG A 270 -4.56 5.04 -22.30
CA ARG A 270 -3.80 4.06 -23.10
C ARG A 270 -2.67 3.41 -22.31
N PHE A 271 -1.88 4.19 -21.55
CA PHE A 271 -0.79 3.66 -20.72
C PHE A 271 -1.32 2.79 -19.58
N LEU A 272 -2.43 3.20 -18.96
CA LEU A 272 -3.12 2.40 -17.94
C LEU A 272 -3.53 1.02 -18.49
N LEU A 273 -4.12 0.98 -19.69
CA LEU A 273 -4.51 -0.28 -20.34
C LEU A 273 -3.30 -1.17 -20.67
N ARG A 274 -2.14 -0.57 -21.02
CA ARG A 274 -0.91 -1.33 -21.25
C ARG A 274 -0.42 -1.99 -19.96
N CYS A 275 -0.38 -1.27 -18.84
CA CYS A 275 -0.07 -1.83 -17.52
C CYS A 275 -1.04 -2.97 -17.17
N ARG A 276 -2.34 -2.71 -17.30
CA ARG A 276 -3.40 -3.68 -17.04
C ARG A 276 -3.26 -4.96 -17.86
N SER A 277 -2.95 -4.84 -19.15
CA SER A 277 -2.75 -6.00 -20.04
C SER A 277 -1.64 -6.94 -19.56
N VAL A 278 -0.54 -6.38 -19.04
CA VAL A 278 0.55 -7.18 -18.47
C VAL A 278 0.13 -7.80 -17.15
N ALA A 279 -0.54 -7.05 -16.26
CA ALA A 279 -1.04 -7.55 -14.99
C ALA A 279 -2.03 -8.73 -15.17
N GLU A 280 -2.99 -8.59 -16.12
CA GLU A 280 -3.93 -9.65 -16.46
C GLU A 280 -3.22 -10.88 -17.06
N GLY A 281 -2.19 -10.66 -17.88
CA GLY A 281 -1.35 -11.75 -18.41
C GLY A 281 -0.65 -12.52 -17.29
N CYS A 282 -0.08 -11.80 -16.31
CA CYS A 282 0.55 -12.40 -15.13
C CYS A 282 -0.46 -13.19 -14.28
N ALA A 283 -1.64 -12.60 -14.02
CA ALA A 283 -2.68 -13.26 -13.24
C ALA A 283 -3.16 -14.56 -13.88
N LYS A 284 -3.43 -14.54 -15.19
CA LYS A 284 -3.85 -15.73 -15.96
C LYS A 284 -2.78 -16.82 -15.96
N ALA A 285 -1.51 -16.45 -16.20
CA ALA A 285 -0.40 -17.40 -16.24
C ALA A 285 -0.05 -17.97 -14.86
N PHE A 286 -0.29 -17.20 -13.78
CA PHE A 286 -0.06 -17.67 -12.41
C PHE A 286 -1.11 -18.67 -11.94
N PHE A 287 -2.35 -18.53 -12.44
CA PHE A 287 -3.50 -19.35 -12.06
C PHE A 287 -3.67 -20.58 -12.99
N ALA A 288 -3.07 -20.59 -14.18
CA ALA A 288 -3.13 -21.71 -15.13
C ALA A 288 -2.33 -22.93 -14.64
#